data_6447304df1c21354c2a7a80d03dd7ed7
#
_entry.id   6447304df1c21354c2a7a80d03dd7ed7
#
_cell.length_a   1.000
_cell.length_b   1.000
_cell.length_c   1.000
_cell.angle_alpha   90.00
_cell.angle_beta   90.00
_cell.angle_gamma   90.00
#
_symmetry.space_group_name_H-M   'P 1'
#
loop_
_entity.id
_entity.type
_entity.pdbx_description
1 polymer ?
#
loop_
_entity_poly.entity_id
_entity_poly.type
_entity_poly.pdbx_seq_one_letter_code
_entity_poly.pdbx_strand_id
1 'polypeptide(L)'
;QLGVSRTPFREAELELAQRRLIEIRPKIGTYVSLIDAELVEEVRHLRAVLEAEIARMACEKLTPADIDQLWENVALWRMYIERAQEEKIFELDKGFHRLLYVQCGCPYWYDLVENLAPHFDRTTILSFRCRPAKTIYEDHVSLLKAIEQKDAAAAHRIAGQHMQRYTENLSAIRE
;
A
#
# COMPACT_ATOMS: atom_id res chain seq x y z
N GLN A 1 7.51 -9.02 28.42
CA GLN A 1 8.58 -9.99 28.06
C GLN A 1 7.99 -10.98 27.05
N LEU A 2 8.60 -11.06 25.85
CA LEU A 2 8.08 -11.85 24.73
C LEU A 2 8.36 -13.36 24.86
N GLY A 3 9.03 -13.84 25.92
CA GLY A 3 9.32 -15.25 26.14
C GLY A 3 10.27 -15.90 25.10
N VAL A 4 10.95 -15.10 24.28
CA VAL A 4 11.89 -15.57 23.25
C VAL A 4 13.34 -15.47 23.73
N SER A 5 14.24 -16.30 23.17
CA SER A 5 15.68 -16.22 23.46
C SER A 5 16.32 -14.97 22.83
N ARG A 6 17.55 -14.65 23.25
CA ARG A 6 18.26 -13.44 22.76
C ARG A 6 18.58 -13.47 21.27
N THR A 7 18.82 -14.65 20.71
CA THR A 7 19.22 -14.79 19.29
C THR A 7 18.11 -14.37 18.34
N PRO A 8 16.90 -14.96 18.35
CA PRO A 8 15.83 -14.55 17.44
C PRO A 8 15.37 -13.09 17.69
N PHE A 9 15.47 -12.60 18.92
CA PHE A 9 15.20 -11.18 19.20
C PHE A 9 16.19 -10.27 18.46
N ARG A 10 17.49 -10.57 18.52
CA ARG A 10 18.54 -9.80 17.85
C ARG A 10 18.42 -9.87 16.32
N GLU A 11 18.06 -11.03 15.79
CA GLU A 11 17.83 -11.21 14.35
C GLU A 11 16.65 -10.33 13.88
N ALA A 12 15.54 -10.33 14.63
CA ALA A 12 14.40 -9.45 14.34
C ALA A 12 14.76 -7.96 14.43
N GLU A 13 15.55 -7.54 15.43
CA GLU A 13 16.04 -6.16 15.52
C GLU A 13 16.88 -5.77 14.31
N LEU A 14 17.79 -6.66 13.86
CA LEU A 14 18.63 -6.41 12.69
C LEU A 14 17.78 -6.31 11.42
N GLU A 15 16.78 -7.15 11.24
CA GLU A 15 15.85 -7.09 10.11
C GLU A 15 15.08 -5.78 10.11
N LEU A 16 14.52 -5.36 11.24
CA LEU A 16 13.82 -4.08 11.36
C LEU A 16 14.74 -2.89 11.10
N ALA A 17 16.00 -2.96 11.54
CA ALA A 17 17.00 -1.93 11.29
C ALA A 17 17.40 -1.87 9.80
N GLN A 18 17.53 -3.01 9.12
CA GLN A 18 17.76 -3.06 7.67
C GLN A 18 16.60 -2.40 6.89
N ARG A 19 15.37 -2.58 7.36
CA ARG A 19 14.17 -1.91 6.82
C ARG A 19 14.03 -0.45 7.26
N ARG A 20 15.00 0.12 7.98
CA ARG A 20 15.01 1.49 8.52
C ARG A 20 13.84 1.80 9.46
N LEU A 21 13.19 0.79 10.03
CA LEU A 21 12.06 0.94 10.96
C LEU A 21 12.52 1.26 12.39
N ILE A 22 13.73 0.83 12.74
CA ILE A 22 14.35 1.11 14.03
C ILE A 22 15.80 1.56 13.84
N GLU A 23 16.29 2.31 14.82
CA GLU A 23 17.68 2.72 14.94
C GLU A 23 18.30 2.06 16.19
N ILE A 24 19.35 1.24 15.99
CA ILE A 24 20.08 0.61 17.08
C ILE A 24 21.25 1.53 17.44
N ARG A 25 21.20 2.15 18.61
CA ARG A 25 22.29 2.99 19.16
C ARG A 25 23.10 2.17 20.16
N PRO A 26 24.36 1.81 19.83
CA PRO A 26 25.18 0.99 20.70
C PRO A 26 25.28 1.56 22.12
N LYS A 27 25.07 0.71 23.15
CA LYS A 27 25.09 1.08 24.59
C LYS A 27 24.01 2.07 25.06
N ILE A 28 23.13 2.50 24.19
CA ILE A 28 22.07 3.47 24.50
C ILE A 28 20.70 2.78 24.44
N GLY A 29 20.36 2.13 23.31
CA GLY A 29 19.09 1.44 23.15
C GLY A 29 18.66 1.35 21.69
N THR A 30 17.48 0.79 21.50
CA THR A 30 16.81 0.66 20.20
C THR A 30 15.62 1.60 20.17
N TYR A 31 15.50 2.40 19.11
CA TYR A 31 14.48 3.43 18.95
C TYR A 31 13.70 3.17 17.67
N VAL A 32 12.40 3.46 17.68
CA VAL A 32 11.59 3.48 16.47
C VAL A 32 12.01 4.69 15.64
N SER A 33 12.36 4.46 14.38
CA SER A 33 12.76 5.53 13.45
C SER A 33 11.60 6.47 13.13
N LEU A 34 11.89 7.73 12.91
CA LEU A 34 10.92 8.65 12.30
C LEU A 34 10.60 8.20 10.86
N ILE A 35 9.50 8.69 10.32
CA ILE A 35 9.16 8.47 8.91
C ILE A 35 10.17 9.23 8.05
N ASP A 36 10.84 8.51 7.18
CA ASP A 36 11.76 9.07 6.18
C ASP A 36 10.95 9.55 4.99
N ALA A 37 10.72 10.86 4.91
CA ALA A 37 9.87 11.46 3.89
C ALA A 37 10.48 11.36 2.47
N GLU A 38 11.80 11.38 2.36
CA GLU A 38 12.49 11.24 1.06
C GLU A 38 12.31 9.81 0.55
N LEU A 39 12.54 8.81 1.41
CA LEU A 39 12.30 7.41 1.07
C LEU A 39 10.83 7.14 0.73
N VAL A 40 9.89 7.74 1.45
CA VAL A 40 8.45 7.62 1.13
C VAL A 40 8.15 8.14 -0.27
N GLU A 41 8.72 9.28 -0.67
CA GLU A 41 8.53 9.84 -2.01
C GLU A 41 9.18 8.97 -3.10
N GLU A 42 10.37 8.42 -2.86
CA GLU A 42 11.01 7.48 -3.79
C GLU A 42 10.14 6.23 -4.00
N VAL A 43 9.67 5.62 -2.90
CA VAL A 43 8.80 4.42 -2.95
C VAL A 43 7.48 4.75 -3.65
N ARG A 44 6.88 5.91 -3.36
CA ARG A 44 5.66 6.36 -4.02
C ARG A 44 5.84 6.48 -5.54
N HIS A 45 6.94 7.07 -5.99
CA HIS A 45 7.24 7.19 -7.43
C HIS A 45 7.36 5.82 -8.09
N LEU A 46 8.13 4.92 -7.47
CA LEU A 46 8.27 3.54 -7.96
C LEU A 46 6.90 2.85 -8.04
N ARG A 47 6.09 2.93 -6.98
CA ARG A 47 4.75 2.36 -6.96
C ARG A 47 3.87 2.96 -8.04
N ALA A 48 3.88 4.28 -8.23
CA ALA A 48 3.06 4.93 -9.25
C ALA A 48 3.34 4.39 -10.66
N VAL A 49 4.61 4.13 -10.98
CA VAL A 49 5.01 3.55 -12.28
C VAL A 49 4.53 2.09 -12.40
N LEU A 50 4.77 1.27 -11.37
CA LEU A 50 4.39 -0.14 -11.39
C LEU A 50 2.87 -0.33 -11.37
N GLU A 51 2.17 0.40 -10.51
CA GLU A 51 0.70 0.33 -10.37
C GLU A 51 0.00 0.77 -11.67
N ALA A 52 0.49 1.82 -12.33
CA ALA A 52 -0.04 2.27 -13.61
C ALA A 52 0.12 1.20 -14.70
N GLU A 53 1.28 0.54 -14.76
CA GLU A 53 1.52 -0.52 -15.74
C GLU A 53 0.70 -1.78 -15.41
N ILE A 54 0.60 -2.18 -14.14
CA ILE A 54 -0.25 -3.30 -13.71
C ILE A 54 -1.72 -3.02 -14.07
N ALA A 55 -2.21 -1.81 -13.83
CA ALA A 55 -3.59 -1.44 -14.18
C ALA A 55 -3.84 -1.52 -15.69
N ARG A 56 -2.87 -1.10 -16.51
CA ARG A 56 -2.92 -1.27 -17.98
C ARG A 56 -2.98 -2.74 -18.37
N MET A 57 -2.09 -3.56 -17.79
CA MET A 57 -2.05 -5.00 -18.05
C MET A 57 -3.34 -5.70 -17.59
N ALA A 58 -3.96 -5.27 -16.52
CA ALA A 58 -5.19 -5.81 -15.98
C ALA A 58 -6.35 -5.75 -17.00
N CYS A 59 -6.43 -4.69 -17.81
CA CYS A 59 -7.41 -4.55 -18.86
C CYS A 59 -7.34 -5.67 -19.93
N GLU A 60 -6.15 -6.25 -20.13
CA GLU A 60 -5.90 -7.30 -21.11
C GLU A 60 -5.95 -8.70 -20.48
N LYS A 61 -5.48 -8.84 -19.24
CA LYS A 61 -5.19 -10.13 -18.63
C LYS A 61 -6.28 -10.66 -17.70
N LEU A 62 -7.01 -9.78 -17.01
CA LEU A 62 -7.98 -10.20 -16.03
C LEU A 62 -9.19 -10.88 -16.67
N THR A 63 -9.59 -12.00 -16.07
CA THR A 63 -10.83 -12.69 -16.38
C THR A 63 -12.03 -12.04 -15.67
N PRO A 64 -13.27 -12.29 -16.09
CA PRO A 64 -14.45 -11.84 -15.35
C PRO A 64 -14.43 -12.26 -13.87
N ALA A 65 -13.98 -13.49 -13.57
CA ALA A 65 -13.88 -13.98 -12.19
C ALA A 65 -12.85 -13.20 -11.34
N ASP A 66 -11.75 -12.77 -11.95
CA ASP A 66 -10.76 -11.92 -11.28
C ASP A 66 -11.34 -10.53 -10.98
N ILE A 67 -12.11 -9.97 -11.89
CA ILE A 67 -12.81 -8.69 -11.73
C ILE A 67 -13.85 -8.80 -10.61
N ASP A 68 -14.60 -9.90 -10.54
CA ASP A 68 -15.58 -10.14 -9.47
C ASP A 68 -14.90 -10.17 -8.09
N GLN A 69 -13.73 -10.81 -7.95
CA GLN A 69 -12.96 -10.81 -6.70
C GLN A 69 -12.53 -9.40 -6.27
N LEU A 70 -12.14 -8.56 -7.22
CA LEU A 70 -11.80 -7.16 -6.95
C LEU A 70 -13.04 -6.36 -6.52
N TRP A 71 -14.18 -6.59 -7.13
CA TRP A 71 -15.45 -5.97 -6.70
C TRP A 71 -15.88 -6.42 -5.31
N GLU A 72 -15.69 -7.69 -4.94
CA GLU A 72 -15.92 -8.19 -3.58
C GLU A 72 -15.04 -7.46 -2.55
N ASN A 73 -13.75 -7.28 -2.87
CA ASN A 73 -12.83 -6.50 -2.00
C ASN A 73 -13.35 -5.06 -1.82
N VAL A 74 -13.68 -4.38 -2.91
CA VAL A 74 -14.20 -2.99 -2.88
C VAL A 74 -15.54 -2.88 -2.15
N ALA A 75 -16.42 -3.87 -2.25
CA ALA A 75 -17.69 -3.88 -1.52
C ALA A 75 -17.49 -3.91 0.01
N LEU A 76 -16.48 -4.65 0.49
CA LEU A 76 -16.13 -4.67 1.91
C LEU A 76 -15.60 -3.33 2.42
N TRP A 77 -14.91 -2.56 1.59
CA TRP A 77 -14.42 -1.23 1.97
C TRP A 77 -15.55 -0.31 2.44
N ARG A 78 -16.65 -0.26 1.69
CA ARG A 78 -17.79 0.58 2.03
C ARG A 78 -18.30 0.30 3.44
N MET A 79 -18.42 -0.98 3.80
CA MET A 79 -18.85 -1.39 5.14
C MET A 79 -17.88 -0.92 6.24
N TYR A 80 -16.58 -1.01 6.01
CA TYR A 80 -15.57 -0.62 7.01
C TYR A 80 -15.39 0.90 7.10
N ILE A 81 -15.61 1.64 6.02
CA ILE A 81 -15.68 3.11 6.05
C ILE A 81 -16.81 3.57 6.95
N GLU A 82 -18.01 3.00 6.80
CA GLU A 82 -19.18 3.32 7.64
C GLU A 82 -18.94 3.01 9.13
N ARG A 83 -18.05 2.07 9.44
CA ARG A 83 -17.70 1.65 10.80
C ARG A 83 -16.42 2.32 11.34
N ALA A 84 -15.78 3.19 10.58
CA ALA A 84 -14.50 3.84 10.92
C ALA A 84 -13.40 2.83 11.36
N GLN A 85 -13.29 1.68 10.65
CA GLN A 85 -12.30 0.64 10.93
C GLN A 85 -11.09 0.78 10.00
N GLU A 86 -10.22 1.72 10.30
CA GLU A 86 -9.08 2.13 9.46
C GLU A 86 -8.11 0.98 9.18
N GLU A 87 -7.84 0.13 10.18
CA GLU A 87 -6.95 -1.03 10.00
C GLU A 87 -7.51 -2.02 8.98
N LYS A 88 -8.84 -2.25 8.98
CA LYS A 88 -9.49 -3.11 8.00
C LYS A 88 -9.49 -2.51 6.60
N ILE A 89 -9.64 -1.19 6.50
CA ILE A 89 -9.53 -0.48 5.23
C ILE A 89 -8.11 -0.64 4.67
N PHE A 90 -7.09 -0.49 5.50
CA PHE A 90 -5.70 -0.69 5.09
C PHE A 90 -5.41 -2.12 4.61
N GLU A 91 -5.93 -3.13 5.32
CA GLU A 91 -5.80 -4.53 4.89
C GLU A 91 -6.45 -4.77 3.52
N LEU A 92 -7.64 -4.18 3.27
CA LEU A 92 -8.34 -4.30 2.00
C LEU A 92 -7.61 -3.56 0.87
N ASP A 93 -7.04 -2.39 1.15
CA ASP A 93 -6.20 -1.64 0.22
C ASP A 93 -5.02 -2.50 -0.28
N LYS A 94 -4.26 -3.04 0.65
CA LYS A 94 -3.16 -3.96 0.32
C LYS A 94 -3.63 -5.20 -0.44
N GLY A 95 -4.78 -5.75 -0.03
CA GLY A 95 -5.39 -6.91 -0.70
C GLY A 95 -5.78 -6.62 -2.14
N PHE A 96 -6.36 -5.45 -2.41
CA PHE A 96 -6.75 -5.01 -3.75
C PHE A 96 -5.53 -4.93 -4.69
N HIS A 97 -4.49 -4.20 -4.26
CA HIS A 97 -3.26 -4.09 -5.04
C HIS A 97 -2.60 -5.45 -5.25
N ARG A 98 -2.50 -6.28 -4.21
CA ARG A 98 -1.96 -7.64 -4.33
C ARG A 98 -2.69 -8.49 -5.36
N LEU A 99 -4.02 -8.44 -5.35
CA LEU A 99 -4.84 -9.19 -6.33
C LEU A 99 -4.49 -8.76 -7.76
N LEU A 100 -4.40 -7.45 -8.04
CA LEU A 100 -4.03 -6.95 -9.36
C LEU A 100 -2.68 -7.50 -9.83
N TYR A 101 -1.65 -7.43 -8.98
CA TYR A 101 -0.33 -7.94 -9.34
C TYR A 101 -0.32 -9.44 -9.60
N VAL A 102 -0.95 -10.22 -8.71
CA VAL A 102 -0.96 -11.70 -8.81
C VAL A 102 -1.72 -12.14 -10.04
N GLN A 103 -2.89 -11.57 -10.30
CA GLN A 103 -3.73 -11.94 -11.42
C GLN A 103 -3.17 -11.45 -12.77
N CYS A 104 -2.38 -10.37 -12.76
CA CYS A 104 -1.58 -9.97 -13.92
C CYS A 104 -0.34 -10.86 -14.16
N GLY A 105 -0.08 -11.85 -13.31
CA GLY A 105 1.09 -12.74 -13.42
C GLY A 105 2.41 -12.08 -12.98
N CYS A 106 2.34 -11.08 -12.12
CA CYS A 106 3.49 -10.30 -11.65
C CYS A 106 3.65 -10.33 -10.10
N PRO A 107 3.53 -11.51 -9.43
CA PRO A 107 3.60 -11.57 -7.96
C PRO A 107 4.96 -11.08 -7.43
N TYR A 108 6.05 -11.31 -8.15
CA TYR A 108 7.38 -10.85 -7.75
C TYR A 108 7.49 -9.31 -7.72
N TRP A 109 6.78 -8.60 -8.60
CA TRP A 109 6.74 -7.13 -8.55
C TRP A 109 6.05 -6.65 -7.27
N TYR A 110 4.98 -7.36 -6.86
CA TYR A 110 4.32 -7.08 -5.59
C TYR A 110 5.27 -7.26 -4.40
N ASP A 111 6.01 -8.37 -4.36
CA ASP A 111 6.99 -8.67 -3.31
C ASP A 111 8.07 -7.60 -3.22
N LEU A 112 8.55 -7.07 -4.36
CA LEU A 112 9.49 -5.94 -4.38
C LEU A 112 8.89 -4.68 -3.75
N VAL A 113 7.66 -4.34 -4.10
CA VAL A 113 6.96 -3.19 -3.54
C VAL A 113 6.78 -3.35 -2.03
N GLU A 114 6.34 -4.53 -1.57
CA GLU A 114 6.14 -4.81 -0.14
C GLU A 114 7.44 -4.74 0.67
N ASN A 115 8.55 -5.16 0.11
CA ASN A 115 9.85 -5.05 0.78
C ASN A 115 10.30 -3.59 0.97
N LEU A 116 9.85 -2.69 0.11
CA LEU A 116 10.14 -1.25 0.18
C LEU A 116 9.08 -0.46 0.95
N ALA A 117 7.91 -1.06 1.18
CA ALA A 117 6.72 -0.39 1.68
C ALA A 117 6.72 0.07 3.15
N PRO A 118 7.53 -0.41 4.12
CA PRO A 118 7.26 -0.17 5.53
C PRO A 118 7.11 1.30 5.93
N HIS A 119 7.88 2.22 5.37
CA HIS A 119 7.72 3.66 5.62
C HIS A 119 6.50 4.23 4.92
N PHE A 120 6.22 3.77 3.70
CA PHE A 120 5.03 4.14 2.94
C PHE A 120 3.75 3.66 3.65
N ASP A 121 3.72 2.43 4.17
CA ASP A 121 2.60 1.86 4.93
C ASP A 121 2.28 2.68 6.18
N ARG A 122 3.30 3.16 6.90
CA ARG A 122 3.11 4.05 8.04
C ARG A 122 2.43 5.36 7.64
N THR A 123 2.80 5.95 6.51
CA THR A 123 2.15 7.16 6.00
C THR A 123 0.74 6.90 5.51
N THR A 124 0.48 5.74 4.92
CA THR A 124 -0.85 5.32 4.48
C THR A 124 -1.82 5.21 5.66
N ILE A 125 -1.41 4.53 6.74
CA ILE A 125 -2.21 4.41 7.97
C ILE A 125 -2.51 5.80 8.57
N LEU A 126 -1.51 6.68 8.62
CA LEU A 126 -1.70 8.05 9.11
C LEU A 126 -2.62 8.87 8.17
N SER A 127 -2.51 8.67 6.88
CA SER A 127 -3.37 9.30 5.87
C SER A 127 -4.85 8.93 6.09
N PHE A 128 -5.17 7.68 6.40
CA PHE A 128 -6.55 7.27 6.69
C PHE A 128 -7.14 7.97 7.93
N ARG A 129 -6.31 8.36 8.91
CA ARG A 129 -6.74 9.15 10.07
C ARG A 129 -7.00 10.61 9.75
N CYS A 130 -6.31 11.15 8.75
CA CYS A 130 -6.38 12.57 8.38
C CYS A 130 -7.39 12.84 7.26
N ARG A 131 -7.79 11.85 6.49
CA ARG A 131 -8.70 11.98 5.34
C ARG A 131 -9.82 10.94 5.37
N PRO A 132 -11.02 11.29 4.86
CA PRO A 132 -12.04 10.30 4.61
C PRO A 132 -11.50 9.22 3.65
N ALA A 133 -11.47 7.98 4.09
CA ALA A 133 -11.12 6.82 3.25
C ALA A 133 -12.00 6.71 1.99
N LYS A 134 -13.07 7.49 1.93
CA LYS A 134 -13.99 7.60 0.80
C LYS A 134 -13.30 7.97 -0.51
N THR A 135 -12.35 8.90 -0.50
CA THR A 135 -11.65 9.34 -1.73
C THR A 135 -10.81 8.21 -2.32
N ILE A 136 -10.11 7.46 -1.46
CA ILE A 136 -9.30 6.30 -1.89
C ILE A 136 -10.21 5.20 -2.42
N TYR A 137 -11.33 4.95 -1.74
CA TYR A 137 -12.38 4.04 -2.22
C TYR A 137 -12.90 4.41 -3.61
N GLU A 138 -13.20 5.70 -3.84
CA GLU A 138 -13.68 6.19 -5.14
C GLU A 138 -12.64 6.02 -6.26
N ASP A 139 -11.36 6.13 -5.95
CA ASP A 139 -10.27 5.84 -6.88
C ASP A 139 -10.25 4.36 -7.28
N HIS A 140 -10.36 3.43 -6.29
CA HIS A 140 -10.43 2.00 -6.57
C HIS A 140 -11.66 1.62 -7.41
N VAL A 141 -12.83 2.19 -7.09
CA VAL A 141 -14.05 2.00 -7.91
C VAL A 141 -13.84 2.49 -9.34
N SER A 142 -13.20 3.66 -9.49
CA SER A 142 -12.96 4.24 -10.82
C SER A 142 -11.95 3.43 -11.62
N LEU A 143 -10.90 2.96 -10.96
CA LEU A 143 -9.89 2.08 -11.57
C LEU A 143 -10.52 0.77 -12.04
N LEU A 144 -11.31 0.14 -11.17
CA LEU A 144 -11.94 -1.14 -11.49
C LEU A 144 -12.93 -1.03 -12.65
N LYS A 145 -13.69 0.06 -12.72
CA LYS A 145 -14.56 0.36 -13.87
C LYS A 145 -13.76 0.51 -15.18
N ALA A 146 -12.62 1.20 -15.13
CA ALA A 146 -11.76 1.35 -16.30
C ALA A 146 -11.19 0.00 -16.76
N ILE A 147 -10.80 -0.87 -15.83
CA ILE A 147 -10.33 -2.23 -16.13
C ILE A 147 -11.44 -3.06 -16.75
N GLU A 148 -12.64 -3.05 -16.18
CA GLU A 148 -13.81 -3.78 -16.69
C GLU A 148 -14.21 -3.33 -18.09
N GLN A 149 -14.12 -2.03 -18.38
CA GLN A 149 -14.35 -1.43 -19.69
C GLN A 149 -13.19 -1.64 -20.67
N LYS A 150 -12.08 -2.24 -20.23
CA LYS A 150 -10.83 -2.43 -20.98
C LYS A 150 -10.22 -1.10 -21.47
N ASP A 151 -10.48 -0.01 -20.76
CA ASP A 151 -9.88 1.28 -21.04
C ASP A 151 -8.49 1.38 -20.38
N ALA A 152 -7.50 0.82 -21.06
CA ALA A 152 -6.12 0.74 -20.59
C ALA A 152 -5.50 2.11 -20.34
N ALA A 153 -5.87 3.14 -21.11
CA ALA A 153 -5.37 4.50 -20.92
C ALA A 153 -5.94 5.14 -19.68
N ALA A 154 -7.24 4.99 -19.43
CA ALA A 154 -7.86 5.48 -18.19
C ALA A 154 -7.35 4.72 -16.97
N ALA A 155 -7.24 3.38 -17.03
CA ALA A 155 -6.74 2.56 -15.94
C ALA A 155 -5.31 2.97 -15.52
N HIS A 156 -4.40 3.10 -16.48
CA HIS A 156 -3.03 3.57 -16.28
C HIS A 156 -2.99 4.94 -15.59
N ARG A 157 -3.74 5.91 -16.09
CA ARG A 157 -3.79 7.27 -15.55
C ARG A 157 -4.36 7.32 -14.14
N ILE A 158 -5.47 6.60 -13.88
CA ILE A 158 -6.12 6.57 -12.57
C ILE A 158 -5.20 5.95 -11.53
N ALA A 159 -4.56 4.81 -11.83
CA ALA A 159 -3.63 4.16 -10.91
C ALA A 159 -2.42 5.04 -10.57
N GLY A 160 -1.82 5.72 -11.55
CA GLY A 160 -0.74 6.67 -11.31
C GLY A 160 -1.15 7.86 -10.44
N GLN A 161 -2.34 8.43 -10.65
CA GLN A 161 -2.88 9.53 -9.85
C GLN A 161 -3.24 9.08 -8.42
N HIS A 162 -3.78 7.88 -8.29
CA HIS A 162 -4.12 7.28 -7.01
C HIS A 162 -2.91 7.25 -6.06
N MET A 163 -1.75 6.82 -6.54
CA MET A 163 -0.52 6.79 -5.75
C MET A 163 -0.05 8.19 -5.29
N GLN A 164 -0.39 9.25 -6.00
CA GLN A 164 -0.03 10.62 -5.58
C GLN A 164 -0.80 11.06 -4.33
N ARG A 165 -2.02 10.57 -4.13
CA ARG A 165 -2.88 10.99 -3.02
C ARG A 165 -2.35 10.58 -1.65
N TYR A 166 -1.56 9.51 -1.55
CA TYR A 166 -1.01 9.03 -0.28
C TYR A 166 0.00 9.97 0.36
N THR A 167 0.61 10.86 -0.42
CA THR A 167 1.64 11.79 0.07
C THR A 167 1.17 13.23 0.17
N GLU A 168 -0.04 13.56 -0.30
CA GLU A 168 -0.58 14.92 -0.21
C GLU A 168 -0.65 15.46 1.24
N ASN A 169 -0.54 14.61 2.26
CA ASN A 169 -0.57 14.97 3.68
C ASN A 169 0.78 14.80 4.41
N LEU A 170 1.86 14.48 3.70
CA LEU A 170 3.18 14.36 4.35
C LEU A 170 3.60 15.64 5.08
N SER A 171 3.16 16.81 4.63
CA SER A 171 3.38 18.08 5.30
C SER A 171 2.66 18.18 6.65
N ALA A 172 1.46 17.61 6.76
CA ALA A 172 0.69 17.58 8.01
C ALA A 172 1.22 16.53 9.04
N ILE A 173 2.02 15.57 8.57
CA ILE A 173 2.64 14.54 9.42
C ILE A 173 3.96 15.03 10.04
N ARG A 174 4.52 16.13 9.54
CA ARG A 174 5.78 16.74 10.04
C ARG A 174 5.58 17.67 11.24
N GLU A 175 4.36 17.99 11.61
CA GLU A 175 3.99 18.74 12.82
C GLU A 175 3.53 17.79 13.95
#